data_bd9dd18bebc583b49ffc94b5b90b45ba
#
_entry.id   bd9dd18bebc583b49ffc94b5b90b45ba
#
_cell.length_a   1.000
_cell.length_b   1.000
_cell.length_c   1.000
_cell.angle_alpha   90.00
_cell.angle_beta   90.00
_cell.angle_gamma   90.00
#
_symmetry.space_group_name_H-M   'P 1'
#
loop_
_entity.id
_entity.type
_entity.pdbx_description
1 polymer ?
#
loop_
_entity_poly.entity_id
_entity_poly.type
_entity_poly.pdbx_seq_one_letter_code
_entity_poly.pdbx_strand_id
1 'polypeptide(L)'
;MGKNGHVSAWCAADNDKENPWIQVDLGSQYWINAVSLQGRGDSAQWVTQFRIRYSLTDENNLRNLDVFEGNKDNTSVVKRYFKEPILARIIRLYVLGYSQHPSLRWELHYVMDKKYGGINNCAPTPLEK
;
A
#
# COMPACT_ATOMS: atom_id res chain seq x y z
N MET A 1 -4.83 0.48 9.96
CA MET A 1 -5.47 0.75 8.68
C MET A 1 -6.95 0.44 8.75
N GLY A 2 -7.72 1.17 8.01
CA GLY A 2 -9.15 0.99 8.05
C GLY A 2 -9.62 -0.28 7.38
N LYS A 3 -10.80 -0.75 7.75
CA LYS A 3 -11.44 -1.88 7.11
C LYS A 3 -12.31 -1.37 5.97
N ASN A 4 -12.72 -2.30 5.09
CA ASN A 4 -13.70 -1.99 4.05
C ASN A 4 -13.29 -0.81 3.17
N GLY A 5 -12.00 -0.70 2.90
CA GLY A 5 -11.52 0.39 2.08
C GLY A 5 -11.52 1.74 2.75
N HIS A 6 -11.98 1.84 3.96
CA HIS A 6 -11.90 3.10 4.69
C HIS A 6 -10.47 3.45 4.98
N VAL A 7 -10.18 4.72 4.84
CA VAL A 7 -8.84 5.21 4.95
C VAL A 7 -8.63 5.74 6.34
N SER A 8 -8.26 4.86 7.24
CA SER A 8 -7.76 5.28 8.54
C SER A 8 -6.26 5.46 8.42
N ALA A 9 -5.74 6.50 9.04
CA ALA A 9 -4.32 6.70 9.04
C ALA A 9 -3.65 5.63 9.88
N TRP A 10 -2.60 5.04 9.35
CA TRP A 10 -1.72 4.16 10.08
C TRP A 10 -0.52 4.96 10.57
N CYS A 11 -0.13 4.74 11.81
CA CYS A 11 1.06 5.36 12.38
C CYS A 11 1.90 4.27 13.01
N ALA A 12 3.19 4.28 12.73
CA ALA A 12 4.11 3.36 13.40
C ALA A 12 4.18 3.69 14.88
N ALA A 13 4.32 2.67 15.71
CA ALA A 13 4.59 2.89 17.11
C ALA A 13 5.94 3.61 17.27
N ASP A 14 6.11 4.35 18.35
CA ASP A 14 7.33 5.11 18.54
C ASP A 14 8.59 4.25 18.53
N ASN A 15 8.48 3.01 18.98
CA ASN A 15 9.61 2.09 19.00
C ASN A 15 9.79 1.32 17.68
N ASP A 16 8.94 1.58 16.67
CA ASP A 16 8.97 0.89 15.38
C ASP A 16 9.36 1.84 14.25
N LYS A 17 10.08 2.89 14.54
CA LYS A 17 10.44 3.88 13.51
C LYS A 17 11.54 3.39 12.56
N GLU A 18 12.28 2.35 12.95
CA GLU A 18 13.24 1.73 12.07
C GLU A 18 12.59 0.60 11.32
N ASN A 19 12.54 0.70 9.99
CA ASN A 19 11.98 -0.31 9.11
C ASN A 19 10.53 -0.71 9.44
N PRO A 20 9.66 0.25 9.74
CA PRO A 20 8.27 -0.11 10.01
C PRO A 20 7.58 -0.61 8.75
N TRP A 21 6.64 -1.52 8.93
CA TRP A 21 5.86 -2.01 7.80
C TRP A 21 4.41 -2.26 8.21
N ILE A 22 3.56 -2.26 7.21
CA ILE A 22 2.15 -2.57 7.35
C ILE A 22 1.79 -3.60 6.29
N GLN A 23 0.93 -4.53 6.63
CA GLN A 23 0.59 -5.65 5.76
C GLN A 23 -0.91 -5.83 5.68
N VAL A 24 -1.37 -6.22 4.51
CA VAL A 24 -2.75 -6.62 4.31
C VAL A 24 -2.78 -8.03 3.72
N ASP A 25 -3.66 -8.86 4.27
CA ASP A 25 -3.98 -10.16 3.70
C ASP A 25 -5.35 -10.03 3.03
N LEU A 26 -5.36 -10.18 1.72
CA LEU A 26 -6.57 -10.00 0.92
C LEU A 26 -7.51 -11.21 0.99
N GLY A 27 -7.05 -12.30 1.60
CA GLY A 27 -7.86 -13.51 1.73
C GLY A 27 -7.88 -14.40 0.50
N SER A 28 -7.62 -13.84 -0.65
CA SER A 28 -7.54 -14.53 -1.93
C SER A 28 -6.55 -13.83 -2.81
N GLN A 29 -6.23 -14.42 -3.94
CA GLN A 29 -5.32 -13.81 -4.90
C GLN A 29 -6.06 -12.84 -5.80
N TYR A 30 -5.49 -11.66 -5.95
CA TYR A 30 -6.01 -10.60 -6.83
C TYR A 30 -4.89 -10.02 -7.66
N TRP A 31 -5.24 -9.56 -8.86
CA TRP A 31 -4.31 -8.81 -9.70
C TRP A 31 -4.29 -7.36 -9.23
N ILE A 32 -3.16 -6.94 -8.67
CA ILE A 32 -2.98 -5.59 -8.15
C ILE A 32 -2.09 -4.82 -9.11
N ASN A 33 -2.52 -3.61 -9.50
CA ASN A 33 -1.77 -2.82 -10.47
C ASN A 33 -1.24 -1.49 -9.94
N ALA A 34 -1.67 -1.07 -8.77
CA ALA A 34 -1.25 0.21 -8.22
C ALA A 34 -1.51 0.30 -6.74
N VAL A 35 -0.86 1.25 -6.11
CA VAL A 35 -1.08 1.60 -4.72
C VAL A 35 -1.18 3.12 -4.63
N SER A 36 -2.08 3.60 -3.79
CA SER A 36 -2.22 5.02 -3.49
C SER A 36 -1.83 5.27 -2.05
N LEU A 37 -1.11 6.37 -1.82
CA LEU A 37 -0.73 6.80 -0.49
C LEU A 37 -1.17 8.23 -0.26
N GLN A 38 -1.53 8.52 0.98
CA GLN A 38 -1.83 9.86 1.44
C GLN A 38 -1.28 10.00 2.85
N GLY A 39 -0.85 11.19 3.22
CA GLY A 39 -0.37 11.43 4.57
C GLY A 39 -1.48 11.41 5.59
N ARG A 40 -1.14 11.71 6.83
CA ARG A 40 -2.09 11.61 7.94
C ARG A 40 -3.27 12.57 7.82
N GLY A 41 -3.09 13.70 7.18
CA GLY A 41 -4.18 14.65 6.99
C GLY A 41 -4.27 15.69 8.10
N ASP A 42 -4.18 15.28 9.33
CA ASP A 42 -4.32 16.16 10.48
C ASP A 42 -2.98 16.53 11.13
N SER A 43 -1.88 16.13 10.52
CA SER A 43 -0.55 16.33 11.06
C SER A 43 0.47 16.31 9.92
N ALA A 44 1.60 16.95 10.12
CA ALA A 44 2.67 16.97 9.11
C ALA A 44 3.45 15.66 9.10
N GLN A 45 2.74 14.56 8.89
CA GLN A 45 3.30 13.21 8.91
C GLN A 45 2.92 12.49 7.63
N TRP A 46 3.92 12.02 6.90
CA TRP A 46 3.69 11.26 5.67
C TRP A 46 4.92 10.43 5.33
N VAL A 47 4.71 9.44 4.46
CA VAL A 47 5.75 8.55 3.97
C VAL A 47 6.32 9.11 2.67
N THR A 48 7.63 9.28 2.61
CA THR A 48 8.30 9.85 1.45
C THR A 48 8.83 8.80 0.50
N GLN A 49 9.09 7.59 0.98
CA GLN A 49 9.60 6.50 0.15
C GLN A 49 9.20 5.18 0.78
N PHE A 50 8.82 4.22 -0.05
CA PHE A 50 8.37 2.93 0.45
C PHE A 50 8.74 1.80 -0.50
N ARG A 51 8.79 0.59 0.06
CA ARG A 51 9.02 -0.64 -0.69
C ARG A 51 7.80 -1.52 -0.59
N ILE A 52 7.45 -2.17 -1.69
CA ILE A 52 6.37 -3.15 -1.69
C ILE A 52 6.97 -4.54 -1.85
N ARG A 53 6.53 -5.45 -1.01
CA ARG A 53 6.77 -6.88 -1.17
C ARG A 53 5.42 -7.58 -1.14
N TYR A 54 5.33 -8.71 -1.80
CA TYR A 54 4.05 -9.40 -1.94
C TYR A 54 4.23 -10.91 -1.96
N SER A 55 3.15 -11.61 -1.69
CA SER A 55 3.14 -13.07 -1.76
C SER A 55 1.82 -13.56 -2.34
N LEU A 56 1.92 -14.67 -3.06
CA LEU A 56 0.73 -15.38 -3.57
C LEU A 56 0.06 -16.19 -2.47
N THR A 57 0.80 -16.58 -1.45
CA THR A 57 0.34 -17.57 -0.49
C THR A 57 0.36 -17.08 0.95
N ASP A 58 1.53 -16.77 1.49
CA ASP A 58 1.66 -16.42 2.89
C ASP A 58 2.83 -15.47 3.12
N GLU A 59 2.96 -14.98 4.34
CA GLU A 59 3.95 -13.99 4.69
C GLU A 59 5.38 -14.55 4.75
N ASN A 60 5.55 -15.84 4.61
CA ASN A 60 6.88 -16.45 4.64
C ASN A 60 7.53 -16.50 3.26
N ASN A 61 6.78 -16.17 2.21
CA ASN A 61 7.24 -16.26 0.83
C ASN A 61 7.12 -14.94 0.10
N LEU A 62 7.55 -13.87 0.75
CA LEU A 62 7.45 -12.53 0.17
C LEU A 62 8.45 -12.33 -0.97
N ARG A 63 7.96 -11.73 -2.04
CA ARG A 63 8.76 -11.35 -3.21
C ARG A 63 8.88 -9.84 -3.24
N ASN A 64 10.04 -9.36 -3.64
CA ASN A 64 10.25 -7.93 -3.77
C ASN A 64 9.63 -7.42 -5.07
N LEU A 65 8.83 -6.35 -4.99
CA LEU A 65 8.29 -5.72 -6.18
C LEU A 65 9.18 -4.56 -6.60
N ASP A 66 9.19 -3.50 -5.80
CA ASP A 66 9.97 -2.30 -6.15
C ASP A 66 9.95 -1.31 -4.98
N VAL A 67 10.73 -0.26 -5.15
CA VAL A 67 10.77 0.91 -4.28
C VAL A 67 10.12 2.06 -5.02
N PHE A 68 9.28 2.80 -4.32
CA PHE A 68 8.50 3.90 -4.89
C PHE A 68 8.70 5.18 -4.09
N GLU A 69 8.62 6.30 -4.79
CA GLU A 69 8.52 7.60 -4.12
C GLU A 69 7.11 7.78 -3.57
N GLY A 70 7.02 8.28 -2.37
CA GLY A 70 5.74 8.48 -1.70
C GLY A 70 5.24 9.90 -1.75
N ASN A 71 4.69 10.34 -0.63
CA ASN A 71 4.06 11.65 -0.52
C ASN A 71 5.08 12.77 -0.31
N LYS A 72 4.65 13.99 -0.59
CA LYS A 72 5.41 15.21 -0.34
C LYS A 72 4.68 16.15 0.60
N ASP A 73 3.48 15.79 0.98
CA ASP A 73 2.65 16.54 1.91
C ASP A 73 1.69 15.60 2.61
N ASN A 74 0.87 16.11 3.51
CA ASN A 74 -0.01 15.30 4.32
C ASN A 74 -1.42 15.13 3.76
N THR A 75 -1.74 15.71 2.61
CA THR A 75 -3.11 15.69 2.08
C THR A 75 -3.24 15.15 0.67
N SER A 76 -2.24 15.34 -0.18
CA SER A 76 -2.31 14.93 -1.57
C SER A 76 -2.22 13.42 -1.70
N VAL A 77 -3.01 12.85 -2.58
CA VAL A 77 -2.94 11.43 -2.91
C VAL A 77 -1.88 11.23 -3.98
N VAL A 78 -0.98 10.28 -3.71
CA VAL A 78 0.02 9.87 -4.69
C VAL A 78 -0.29 8.44 -5.08
N LYS A 79 -0.52 8.22 -6.38
CA LYS A 79 -0.81 6.89 -6.92
C LYS A 79 0.39 6.41 -7.71
N ARG A 80 0.85 5.20 -7.39
CA ARG A 80 2.00 4.60 -8.06
C ARG A 80 1.55 3.33 -8.75
N TYR A 81 1.74 3.30 -10.07
CA TYR A 81 1.43 2.12 -10.87
C TYR A 81 2.62 1.18 -10.90
N PHE A 82 2.34 -0.10 -10.85
CA PHE A 82 3.36 -1.12 -11.05
C PHE A 82 3.65 -1.25 -12.54
N LYS A 83 4.83 -1.74 -12.90
CA LYS A 83 5.17 -1.96 -14.31
C LYS A 83 4.20 -2.90 -14.96
N GLU A 84 3.79 -3.94 -14.22
CA GLU A 84 2.73 -4.85 -14.64
C GLU A 84 1.94 -5.24 -13.41
N PRO A 85 0.68 -5.62 -13.59
CA PRO A 85 -0.08 -6.15 -12.46
C PRO A 85 0.61 -7.35 -11.85
N ILE A 86 0.51 -7.47 -10.55
CA ILE A 86 1.04 -8.62 -9.82
C ILE A 86 -0.13 -9.42 -9.27
N LEU A 87 0.00 -10.73 -9.25
CA LEU A 87 -0.96 -11.59 -8.58
C LEU A 87 -0.52 -11.73 -7.13
N ALA A 88 -1.37 -11.34 -6.19
CA ALA A 88 -0.98 -11.31 -4.80
C ALA A 88 -2.15 -11.57 -3.88
N ARG A 89 -1.88 -12.22 -2.78
CA ARG A 89 -2.79 -12.35 -1.65
C ARG A 89 -2.34 -11.44 -0.51
N ILE A 90 -1.03 -11.36 -0.28
CA ILE A 90 -0.46 -10.55 0.79
C ILE A 90 0.38 -9.44 0.17
N ILE A 91 0.16 -8.23 0.65
CA ILE A 91 0.93 -7.05 0.27
C ILE A 91 1.50 -6.45 1.53
N ARG A 92 2.81 -6.22 1.52
CA ARG A 92 3.48 -5.57 2.64
C ARG A 92 4.17 -4.30 2.15
N LEU A 93 3.91 -3.21 2.83
CA LEU A 93 4.53 -1.93 2.56
C LEU A 93 5.53 -1.60 3.66
N TYR A 94 6.79 -1.41 3.27
CA TYR A 94 7.85 -1.00 4.18
C TYR A 94 8.10 0.49 4.01
N VAL A 95 8.15 1.22 5.10
CA VAL A 95 8.46 2.64 5.09
C VAL A 95 9.97 2.80 5.07
N LEU A 96 10.49 3.41 4.02
CA LEU A 96 11.92 3.67 3.87
C LEU A 96 12.27 5.10 4.22
N GLY A 97 11.34 6.03 4.09
CA GLY A 97 11.55 7.42 4.45
C GLY A 97 10.24 8.05 4.87
N TYR A 98 10.31 9.06 5.72
CA TYR A 98 9.11 9.73 6.22
C TYR A 98 9.44 11.14 6.71
N SER A 99 8.40 11.96 6.84
CA SER A 99 8.47 13.27 7.46
C SER A 99 7.91 13.18 8.87
N GLN A 100 8.68 13.54 9.86
CA GLN A 100 8.36 13.60 11.27
C GLN A 100 7.99 12.26 11.92
N HIS A 101 7.10 11.50 11.32
CA HIS A 101 6.67 10.20 11.85
C HIS A 101 6.12 9.35 10.71
N PRO A 102 6.39 8.03 10.68
CA PRO A 102 5.85 7.17 9.64
C PRO A 102 4.33 7.03 9.83
N SER A 103 3.58 7.72 9.00
CA SER A 103 2.12 7.70 9.03
C SER A 103 1.60 7.76 7.62
N LEU A 104 0.58 6.98 7.32
CA LEU A 104 -0.01 6.97 5.98
C LEU A 104 -1.44 6.48 6.01
N ARG A 105 -2.15 6.87 4.97
CA ARG A 105 -3.40 6.27 4.54
C ARG A 105 -3.12 5.66 3.17
N TRP A 106 -3.56 4.44 2.92
CA TRP A 106 -3.22 3.79 1.67
C TRP A 106 -4.35 2.93 1.14
N GLU A 107 -4.29 2.67 -0.15
CA GLU A 107 -5.29 1.90 -0.85
C GLU A 107 -4.62 1.09 -1.95
N LEU A 108 -5.06 -0.15 -2.11
CA LEU A 108 -4.61 -1.01 -3.20
C LEU A 108 -5.63 -0.98 -4.32
N HIS A 109 -5.15 -0.99 -5.56
CA HIS A 109 -5.99 -0.96 -6.74
C HIS A 109 -5.83 -2.27 -7.49
N TYR A 110 -6.93 -2.92 -7.78
CA TYR A 110 -6.87 -4.21 -8.46
C TYR A 110 -7.55 -4.15 -9.82
N VAL A 111 -7.21 -5.11 -10.66
CA VAL A 111 -7.82 -5.29 -11.97
C VAL A 111 -8.44 -6.67 -12.04
N MET A 112 -9.41 -6.85 -12.93
CA MET A 112 -10.14 -8.11 -13.01
C MET A 112 -9.28 -9.22 -13.59
N ASP A 113 -8.38 -8.87 -14.48
CA ASP A 113 -7.57 -9.83 -15.21
C ASP A 113 -6.30 -9.14 -15.66
N LYS A 114 -5.20 -9.86 -15.65
CA LYS A 114 -3.91 -9.31 -16.04
C LYS A 114 -3.91 -8.71 -17.44
N LYS A 115 -4.63 -9.32 -18.37
CA LYS A 115 -4.67 -8.81 -19.74
C LYS A 115 -5.36 -7.46 -19.84
N TYR A 116 -6.09 -7.06 -18.82
CA TYR A 116 -6.72 -5.75 -18.75
C TYR A 116 -5.96 -4.83 -17.81
N GLY A 117 -4.69 -5.05 -17.68
CA GLY A 117 -3.88 -4.36 -16.69
C GLY A 117 -3.96 -2.84 -16.70
N GLY A 118 -4.37 -2.24 -17.81
CA GLY A 118 -4.54 -0.80 -17.88
C GLY A 118 -5.86 -0.31 -17.31
N ILE A 119 -6.78 -1.22 -17.01
CA ILE A 119 -8.09 -0.88 -16.48
C ILE A 119 -8.02 -0.92 -14.99
N ASN A 120 -8.09 0.23 -14.41
CA ASN A 120 -8.00 0.33 -12.98
C ASN A 120 -9.38 0.38 -12.36
N ASN A 121 -9.69 -0.64 -11.59
CA ASN A 121 -10.88 -0.66 -10.76
C ASN A 121 -10.53 -0.20 -9.39
N CYS A 122 -10.45 1.04 -9.17
CA CYS A 122 -10.27 1.54 -7.82
C CYS A 122 -11.42 1.14 -6.93
N ALA A 123 -12.20 0.31 -7.40
CA ALA A 123 -13.42 -0.05 -6.84
C ALA A 123 -13.33 -0.85 -5.68
N PRO A 124 -14.40 -1.36 -5.13
CA PRO A 124 -14.34 -1.86 -3.76
C PRO A 124 -13.11 -2.69 -3.59
N THR A 125 -12.39 -2.41 -2.58
CA THR A 125 -11.18 -3.15 -2.32
C THR A 125 -11.56 -4.58 -1.98
N PRO A 126 -10.66 -5.53 -2.21
CA PRO A 126 -10.92 -6.90 -1.81
C PRO A 126 -11.27 -7.04 -0.33
N LEU A 127 -10.86 -6.10 0.48
CA LEU A 127 -11.14 -6.14 1.91
C LEU A 127 -12.61 -5.95 2.24
N GLU A 128 -13.39 -5.49 1.31
CA GLU A 128 -14.80 -5.24 1.54
C GLU A 128 -15.66 -6.47 1.41
N LYS A 129 -15.10 -7.56 1.07
CA LYS A 129 -15.84 -8.80 0.93
C LYS A 129 -16.27 -9.37 2.27
#